data_95c67bb17d6a6429bb450d59cf3acdad
#
_entry.id   95c67bb17d6a6429bb450d59cf3acdad
#
_cell.length_a   1.000
_cell.length_b   1.000
_cell.length_c   1.000
_cell.angle_alpha   90.00
_cell.angle_beta   90.00
_cell.angle_gamma   90.00
#
_symmetry.space_group_name_H-M   'P 1'
#
loop_
_entity.id
_entity.type
_entity.pdbx_description
1 polymer ?
#
loop_
_entity_poly.entity_id
_entity_poly.type
_entity_poly.pdbx_seq_one_letter_code
_entity_poly.pdbx_strand_id
1 'polypeptide(L)'
;MDGKVAVVTGGSSGIGAACVRALAAEGASVVIGYHRGQARAEDLCAELPKLSVEQVHRVLPIPLGDGMAHAEVARALQAAAGRVDILVNSAGFTRRIAHTDLESLDDAVFNEILVANAGGPFSITRALMPLLRVSGDALVVNVSSISAFTGSGSNIAYCAAKAALDTMTISLARAFGPAVRFLCISPAAVDTGFVEGRSRAELEKKSAQTPLGRIVTPDDVALAVLACATHLKTATGTRIVVDGGHQL
;
A
#
# COMPACT_ATOMS: atom_id res chain seq x y z
N MET A 1 -8.82 14.02 10.51
CA MET A 1 -8.55 14.20 9.04
C MET A 1 -9.82 14.65 8.30
N ASP A 2 -10.60 15.48 8.94
CA ASP A 2 -11.85 16.00 8.38
C ASP A 2 -11.62 16.68 7.01
N GLY A 3 -12.52 16.45 6.05
CA GLY A 3 -12.42 16.93 4.67
C GLY A 3 -11.30 16.34 3.81
N LYS A 4 -10.48 15.39 4.33
CA LYS A 4 -9.44 14.69 3.55
C LYS A 4 -10.01 13.50 2.80
N VAL A 5 -9.52 13.28 1.58
CA VAL A 5 -9.87 12.15 0.73
C VAL A 5 -8.67 11.20 0.62
N ALA A 6 -8.87 9.96 1.07
CA ALA A 6 -7.86 8.91 1.02
C ALA A 6 -8.26 7.81 0.03
N VAL A 7 -7.34 7.38 -0.81
CA VAL A 7 -7.50 6.23 -1.72
C VAL A 7 -6.58 5.11 -1.25
N VAL A 8 -7.10 3.91 -1.05
CA VAL A 8 -6.34 2.75 -0.63
C VAL A 8 -6.50 1.63 -1.64
N THR A 9 -5.46 1.33 -2.43
CA THR A 9 -5.47 0.18 -3.33
C THR A 9 -5.34 -1.12 -2.52
N GLY A 10 -6.05 -2.18 -2.93
CA GLY A 10 -6.10 -3.41 -2.14
C GLY A 10 -6.77 -3.24 -0.77
N GLY A 11 -7.65 -2.25 -0.63
CA GLY A 11 -8.29 -1.85 0.62
C GLY A 11 -9.28 -2.87 1.19
N SER A 12 -9.62 -3.93 0.46
CA SER A 12 -10.61 -4.94 0.90
C SER A 12 -10.05 -6.03 1.82
N SER A 13 -8.75 -6.05 2.13
CA SER A 13 -8.13 -7.09 2.97
C SER A 13 -6.78 -6.67 3.54
N GLY A 14 -6.30 -7.41 4.53
CA GLY A 14 -4.95 -7.31 5.09
C GLY A 14 -4.55 -5.90 5.50
N ILE A 15 -3.34 -5.48 5.11
CA ILE A 15 -2.79 -4.15 5.40
C ILE A 15 -3.70 -3.04 4.84
N GLY A 16 -4.21 -3.21 3.62
CA GLY A 16 -5.09 -2.21 3.01
C GLY A 16 -6.35 -1.96 3.83
N ALA A 17 -7.02 -3.03 4.29
CA ALA A 17 -8.22 -2.90 5.12
C ALA A 17 -7.92 -2.24 6.48
N ALA A 18 -6.78 -2.55 7.10
CA ALA A 18 -6.35 -1.87 8.32
C ALA A 18 -6.11 -0.36 8.08
N CYS A 19 -5.45 0.01 6.97
CA CYS A 19 -5.28 1.42 6.58
C CYS A 19 -6.62 2.12 6.34
N VAL A 20 -7.57 1.45 5.68
CA VAL A 20 -8.93 1.98 5.46
C VAL A 20 -9.59 2.30 6.79
N ARG A 21 -9.61 1.37 7.75
CA ARG A 21 -10.19 1.58 9.08
C ARG A 21 -9.50 2.71 9.84
N ALA A 22 -8.18 2.73 9.86
CA ALA A 22 -7.41 3.75 10.57
C ALA A 22 -7.67 5.15 10.00
N LEU A 23 -7.67 5.32 8.68
CA LEU A 23 -7.91 6.61 8.03
C LEU A 23 -9.36 7.08 8.21
N ALA A 24 -10.34 6.16 8.14
CA ALA A 24 -11.75 6.47 8.36
C ALA A 24 -12.01 6.89 9.82
N ALA A 25 -11.40 6.22 10.79
CA ALA A 25 -11.52 6.55 12.22
C ALA A 25 -10.96 7.94 12.55
N GLU A 26 -10.01 8.44 11.75
CA GLU A 26 -9.49 9.81 11.86
C GLU A 26 -10.29 10.85 11.07
N GLY A 27 -11.43 10.48 10.49
CA GLY A 27 -12.35 11.39 9.80
C GLY A 27 -12.10 11.57 8.30
N ALA A 28 -11.17 10.81 7.68
CA ALA A 28 -10.99 10.88 6.24
C ALA A 28 -12.15 10.18 5.49
N SER A 29 -12.58 10.75 4.38
CA SER A 29 -13.37 10.06 3.37
C SER A 29 -12.48 9.04 2.66
N VAL A 30 -12.84 7.75 2.67
CA VAL A 30 -11.95 6.70 2.16
C VAL A 30 -12.53 6.02 0.94
N VAL A 31 -11.72 5.89 -0.11
CA VAL A 31 -11.99 5.09 -1.29
C VAL A 31 -11.30 3.74 -1.14
N ILE A 32 -12.09 2.68 -1.01
CA ILE A 32 -11.66 1.31 -0.85
C ILE A 32 -11.45 0.71 -2.24
N GLY A 33 -10.19 0.64 -2.68
CA GLY A 33 -9.83 0.02 -3.94
C GLY A 33 -9.80 -1.50 -3.85
N TYR A 34 -10.46 -2.19 -4.79
CA TYR A 34 -10.45 -3.65 -4.88
C TYR A 34 -10.14 -4.15 -6.29
N HIS A 35 -9.78 -5.43 -6.42
CA HIS A 35 -9.66 -6.15 -7.70
C HIS A 35 -10.70 -7.28 -7.78
N ARG A 36 -10.62 -8.27 -6.89
CA ARG A 36 -11.54 -9.45 -6.85
C ARG A 36 -12.40 -9.51 -5.58
N GLY A 37 -12.24 -8.57 -4.68
CA GLY A 37 -12.89 -8.60 -3.37
C GLY A 37 -14.00 -7.56 -3.22
N GLN A 38 -14.90 -7.40 -4.21
CA GLN A 38 -15.94 -6.39 -4.18
C GLN A 38 -16.83 -6.53 -2.93
N ALA A 39 -17.40 -7.69 -2.67
CA ALA A 39 -18.26 -7.90 -1.50
C ALA A 39 -17.57 -7.55 -0.19
N ARG A 40 -16.30 -7.99 0.00
CA ARG A 40 -15.53 -7.63 1.19
C ARG A 40 -15.25 -6.12 1.29
N ALA A 41 -15.09 -5.43 0.16
CA ALA A 41 -14.91 -3.97 0.16
C ALA A 41 -16.22 -3.24 0.52
N GLU A 42 -17.37 -3.75 0.05
CA GLU A 42 -18.70 -3.22 0.36
C GLU A 42 -19.05 -3.45 1.83
N ASP A 43 -18.82 -4.66 2.36
CA ASP A 43 -19.01 -4.99 3.78
C ASP A 43 -18.16 -4.06 4.66
N LEU A 44 -16.86 -3.95 4.35
CA LEU A 44 -15.96 -3.04 5.08
C LEU A 44 -16.45 -1.59 4.99
N CYS A 45 -16.90 -1.13 3.82
CA CYS A 45 -17.40 0.23 3.63
C CYS A 45 -18.64 0.52 4.51
N ALA A 46 -19.51 -0.47 4.67
CA ALA A 46 -20.71 -0.36 5.52
C ALA A 46 -20.36 -0.28 7.02
N GLU A 47 -19.26 -0.91 7.44
CA GLU A 47 -18.79 -0.93 8.83
C GLU A 47 -18.02 0.33 9.25
N LEU A 48 -17.56 1.17 8.29
CA LEU A 48 -16.73 2.32 8.60
C LEU A 48 -17.49 3.41 9.37
N PRO A 49 -16.85 4.05 10.35
CA PRO A 49 -17.45 5.16 11.08
C PRO A 49 -17.67 6.35 10.15
N LYS A 50 -18.74 7.10 10.39
CA LYS A 50 -18.99 8.41 9.80
C LYS A 50 -19.03 9.45 10.91
N LEU A 51 -17.94 10.19 11.05
CA LEU A 51 -17.77 11.19 12.11
C LEU A 51 -18.39 12.54 11.76
N SER A 52 -18.65 12.79 10.47
CA SER A 52 -19.37 13.98 9.98
C SER A 52 -20.27 13.60 8.80
N VAL A 53 -21.19 14.49 8.43
CA VAL A 53 -22.09 14.29 7.27
C VAL A 53 -21.35 14.39 5.95
N GLU A 54 -20.17 15.02 5.92
CA GLU A 54 -19.33 15.20 4.75
C GLU A 54 -18.38 14.00 4.54
N GLN A 55 -18.21 13.16 5.56
CA GLN A 55 -17.37 11.96 5.46
C GLN A 55 -18.09 10.90 4.61
N VAL A 56 -17.57 10.65 3.41
CA VAL A 56 -18.17 9.73 2.43
C VAL A 56 -17.19 8.64 2.05
N HIS A 57 -17.52 7.39 2.36
CA HIS A 57 -16.74 6.24 1.91
C HIS A 57 -17.28 5.68 0.59
N ARG A 58 -16.37 5.17 -0.26
CA ARG A 58 -16.70 4.63 -1.59
C ARG A 58 -15.92 3.34 -1.85
N VAL A 59 -16.46 2.52 -2.72
CA VAL A 59 -15.81 1.30 -3.20
C VAL A 59 -15.60 1.43 -4.70
N LEU A 60 -14.36 1.25 -5.17
CA LEU A 60 -14.02 1.35 -6.59
C LEU A 60 -13.13 0.18 -7.04
N PRO A 61 -13.32 -0.36 -8.27
CA PRO A 61 -12.40 -1.32 -8.84
C PRO A 61 -11.07 -0.62 -9.19
N ILE A 62 -9.97 -1.12 -8.62
CA ILE A 62 -8.61 -0.63 -8.91
C ILE A 62 -7.72 -1.85 -9.18
N PRO A 63 -7.84 -2.49 -10.36
CA PRO A 63 -7.02 -3.64 -10.73
C PRO A 63 -5.57 -3.21 -10.98
N LEU A 64 -4.62 -4.07 -10.59
CA LEU A 64 -3.20 -3.85 -10.89
C LEU A 64 -2.94 -3.99 -12.40
N GLY A 65 -2.15 -3.08 -12.97
CA GLY A 65 -1.72 -3.17 -14.36
C GLY A 65 -2.75 -2.70 -15.42
N ASP A 66 -3.91 -2.18 -15.01
CA ASP A 66 -4.91 -1.62 -15.93
C ASP A 66 -4.94 -0.08 -15.88
N GLY A 67 -4.20 0.53 -16.79
CA GLY A 67 -4.11 2.00 -16.86
C GLY A 67 -5.42 2.68 -17.30
N MET A 68 -6.32 1.98 -18.02
CA MET A 68 -7.63 2.54 -18.38
C MET A 68 -8.55 2.58 -17.15
N ALA A 69 -8.61 1.51 -16.38
CA ALA A 69 -9.34 1.49 -15.12
C ALA A 69 -8.82 2.57 -14.15
N HIS A 70 -7.51 2.79 -14.08
CA HIS A 70 -6.94 3.86 -13.24
C HIS A 70 -7.37 5.27 -13.72
N ALA A 71 -7.48 5.50 -15.02
CA ALA A 71 -7.99 6.75 -15.56
C ALA A 71 -9.49 6.95 -15.26
N GLU A 72 -10.27 5.87 -15.24
CA GLU A 72 -11.69 5.91 -14.83
C GLU A 72 -11.84 6.25 -13.34
N VAL A 73 -11.02 5.65 -12.48
CA VAL A 73 -10.96 6.01 -11.06
C VAL A 73 -10.65 7.50 -10.88
N ALA A 74 -9.66 8.03 -11.61
CA ALA A 74 -9.31 9.44 -11.54
C ALA A 74 -10.48 10.35 -11.98
N ARG A 75 -11.20 10.00 -13.07
CA ARG A 75 -12.39 10.73 -13.51
C ARG A 75 -13.53 10.70 -12.49
N ALA A 76 -13.79 9.53 -11.91
CA ALA A 76 -14.81 9.37 -10.87
C ALA A 76 -14.49 10.22 -9.63
N LEU A 77 -13.23 10.26 -9.20
CA LEU A 77 -12.79 11.05 -8.05
C LEU A 77 -12.76 12.55 -8.36
N GLN A 78 -12.40 12.95 -9.58
CA GLN A 78 -12.51 14.34 -10.01
C GLN A 78 -13.95 14.85 -9.90
N ALA A 79 -14.92 14.07 -10.33
CA ALA A 79 -16.33 14.42 -10.26
C ALA A 79 -16.89 14.40 -8.82
N ALA A 80 -16.42 13.48 -7.97
CA ALA A 80 -16.98 13.25 -6.65
C ALA A 80 -16.35 14.11 -5.54
N ALA A 81 -15.07 14.47 -5.66
CA ALA A 81 -14.33 15.14 -4.61
C ALA A 81 -13.37 16.24 -5.11
N GLY A 82 -12.98 16.20 -6.39
CA GLY A 82 -12.07 17.18 -7.00
C GLY A 82 -10.63 17.14 -6.49
N ARG A 83 -10.32 16.29 -5.51
CA ARG A 83 -8.99 16.17 -4.87
C ARG A 83 -8.73 14.77 -4.34
N VAL A 84 -7.48 14.45 -4.13
CA VAL A 84 -7.00 13.31 -3.33
C VAL A 84 -5.89 13.81 -2.42
N ASP A 85 -6.00 13.53 -1.13
CA ASP A 85 -5.02 13.97 -0.12
C ASP A 85 -4.04 12.86 0.25
N ILE A 86 -4.50 11.61 0.24
CA ILE A 86 -3.70 10.45 0.62
C ILE A 86 -3.93 9.34 -0.41
N LEU A 87 -2.85 8.79 -0.95
CA LEU A 87 -2.87 7.55 -1.72
C LEU A 87 -2.03 6.50 -0.99
N VAL A 88 -2.64 5.37 -0.63
CA VAL A 88 -1.95 4.21 -0.08
C VAL A 88 -1.91 3.11 -1.13
N ASN A 89 -0.75 2.87 -1.70
CA ASN A 89 -0.49 1.76 -2.61
C ASN A 89 -0.21 0.48 -1.80
N SER A 90 -1.28 -0.24 -1.41
CA SER A 90 -1.20 -1.48 -0.64
C SER A 90 -1.51 -2.72 -1.48
N ALA A 91 -2.10 -2.57 -2.67
CA ALA A 91 -2.30 -3.69 -3.58
C ALA A 91 -0.96 -4.26 -4.05
N GLY A 92 -0.88 -5.57 -4.10
CA GLY A 92 0.30 -6.29 -4.58
C GLY A 92 -0.04 -7.76 -4.83
N PHE A 93 0.93 -8.47 -5.41
CA PHE A 93 0.82 -9.88 -5.70
C PHE A 93 2.20 -10.54 -5.59
N THR A 94 2.23 -11.77 -5.12
CA THR A 94 3.43 -12.60 -5.12
C THR A 94 3.07 -14.08 -5.16
N ARG A 95 4.05 -14.91 -5.49
CA ARG A 95 4.03 -16.38 -5.36
C ARG A 95 5.18 -16.82 -4.47
N ARG A 96 5.04 -17.96 -3.83
CA ARG A 96 6.12 -18.55 -3.03
C ARG A 96 6.98 -19.43 -3.94
N ILE A 97 8.15 -18.93 -4.36
CA ILE A 97 9.12 -19.62 -5.21
C ILE A 97 10.49 -19.51 -4.53
N ALA A 98 11.18 -20.63 -4.37
CA ALA A 98 12.52 -20.62 -3.79
C ALA A 98 13.48 -19.82 -4.66
N HIS A 99 14.40 -19.04 -4.05
CA HIS A 99 15.35 -18.21 -4.81
C HIS A 99 16.30 -19.02 -5.71
N THR A 100 16.46 -20.31 -5.44
CA THR A 100 17.27 -21.25 -6.26
C THR A 100 16.48 -21.87 -7.41
N ASP A 101 15.14 -21.70 -7.45
CA ASP A 101 14.26 -22.30 -8.45
C ASP A 101 13.93 -21.27 -9.55
N LEU A 102 14.88 -21.05 -10.45
CA LEU A 102 14.72 -20.13 -11.57
C LEU A 102 13.78 -20.67 -12.66
N GLU A 103 13.61 -21.98 -12.76
CA GLU A 103 12.68 -22.59 -13.71
C GLU A 103 11.22 -22.28 -13.39
N SER A 104 10.84 -22.32 -12.11
CA SER A 104 9.50 -21.91 -11.67
C SER A 104 9.29 -20.40 -11.65
N LEU A 105 10.38 -19.61 -11.62
CA LEU A 105 10.36 -18.16 -11.75
C LEU A 105 10.69 -17.77 -13.20
N ASP A 106 9.86 -18.19 -14.12
CA ASP A 106 10.02 -17.84 -15.53
C ASP A 106 9.80 -16.35 -15.81
N ASP A 107 10.11 -15.92 -17.03
CA ASP A 107 9.98 -14.52 -17.45
C ASP A 107 8.55 -13.96 -17.30
N ALA A 108 7.52 -14.80 -17.53
CA ALA A 108 6.13 -14.39 -17.43
C ALA A 108 5.76 -14.11 -15.97
N VAL A 109 6.10 -15.02 -15.06
CA VAL A 109 5.89 -14.86 -13.60
C VAL A 109 6.70 -13.68 -13.06
N PHE A 110 7.96 -13.55 -13.49
CA PHE A 110 8.81 -12.41 -13.10
C PHE A 110 8.16 -11.08 -13.48
N ASN A 111 7.74 -10.95 -14.73
CA ASN A 111 7.12 -9.72 -15.25
C ASN A 111 5.76 -9.44 -14.59
N GLU A 112 4.92 -10.46 -14.37
CA GLU A 112 3.65 -10.32 -13.66
C GLU A 112 3.85 -9.71 -12.26
N ILE A 113 4.83 -10.22 -11.50
CA ILE A 113 5.14 -9.74 -10.16
C ILE A 113 5.69 -8.30 -10.19
N LEU A 114 6.57 -8.00 -11.16
CA LEU A 114 7.14 -6.66 -11.32
C LEU A 114 6.07 -5.63 -11.66
N VAL A 115 5.19 -5.96 -12.64
CA VAL A 115 4.07 -5.10 -13.02
C VAL A 115 3.12 -4.88 -11.84
N ALA A 116 2.76 -5.93 -11.11
CA ALA A 116 1.83 -5.81 -9.99
C ALA A 116 2.38 -4.93 -8.86
N ASN A 117 3.68 -5.05 -8.51
CA ASN A 117 4.22 -4.41 -7.30
C ASN A 117 4.99 -3.10 -7.55
N ALA A 118 5.34 -2.78 -8.80
CA ALA A 118 5.98 -1.51 -9.17
C ALA A 118 5.17 -0.75 -10.24
N GLY A 119 4.78 -1.41 -11.33
CA GLY A 119 4.03 -0.81 -12.42
C GLY A 119 2.64 -0.32 -12.01
N GLY A 120 1.90 -1.12 -11.25
CA GLY A 120 0.58 -0.77 -10.73
C GLY A 120 0.60 0.47 -9.83
N PRO A 121 1.42 0.51 -8.77
CA PRO A 121 1.63 1.71 -7.96
C PRO A 121 2.02 2.95 -8.76
N PHE A 122 2.89 2.81 -9.76
CA PHE A 122 3.22 3.92 -10.68
C PHE A 122 2.00 4.38 -11.47
N SER A 123 1.26 3.46 -12.07
CA SER A 123 0.14 3.76 -12.96
C SER A 123 -0.99 4.49 -12.23
N ILE A 124 -1.41 4.02 -11.05
CA ILE A 124 -2.45 4.69 -10.26
C ILE A 124 -1.96 6.04 -9.72
N THR A 125 -0.69 6.14 -9.27
CA THR A 125 -0.09 7.40 -8.82
C THR A 125 -0.11 8.42 -9.96
N ARG A 126 0.29 8.02 -11.18
CA ARG A 126 0.24 8.86 -12.39
C ARG A 126 -1.18 9.34 -12.69
N ALA A 127 -2.16 8.45 -12.64
CA ALA A 127 -3.55 8.79 -12.93
C ALA A 127 -4.14 9.79 -11.91
N LEU A 128 -3.78 9.63 -10.63
CA LEU A 128 -4.26 10.49 -9.55
C LEU A 128 -3.39 11.73 -9.31
N MET A 129 -2.24 11.88 -9.98
CA MET A 129 -1.32 13.00 -9.76
C MET A 129 -1.97 14.39 -9.89
N PRO A 130 -2.85 14.66 -10.88
CA PRO A 130 -3.55 15.94 -10.94
C PRO A 130 -4.35 16.23 -9.66
N LEU A 131 -5.07 15.23 -9.13
CA LEU A 131 -5.89 15.36 -7.92
C LEU A 131 -5.04 15.48 -6.63
N LEU A 132 -3.91 14.76 -6.58
CA LEU A 132 -2.94 14.88 -5.50
C LEU A 132 -2.35 16.29 -5.42
N ARG A 133 -2.00 16.88 -6.57
CA ARG A 133 -1.47 18.25 -6.60
C ARG A 133 -2.48 19.31 -6.16
N VAL A 134 -3.77 19.10 -6.40
CA VAL A 134 -4.83 20.01 -5.91
C VAL A 134 -4.87 20.05 -4.38
N SER A 135 -4.49 18.98 -3.69
CA SER A 135 -4.41 18.95 -2.23
C SER A 135 -3.42 19.99 -1.66
N GLY A 136 -2.29 20.22 -2.32
CA GLY A 136 -1.22 21.12 -1.86
C GLY A 136 -0.35 20.54 -0.71
N ASP A 137 -0.83 19.52 0.01
CA ASP A 137 -0.11 18.77 1.07
C ASP A 137 -0.50 17.28 0.96
N ALA A 138 -0.40 16.71 -0.24
CA ALA A 138 -0.74 15.32 -0.46
C ALA A 138 0.38 14.37 0.01
N LEU A 139 -0.04 13.14 0.30
CA LEU A 139 0.84 12.05 0.69
C LEU A 139 0.57 10.81 -0.17
N VAL A 140 1.62 10.24 -0.75
CA VAL A 140 1.59 8.90 -1.32
C VAL A 140 2.43 7.97 -0.44
N VAL A 141 1.81 6.92 0.07
CA VAL A 141 2.48 5.85 0.83
C VAL A 141 2.50 4.58 0.00
N ASN A 142 3.67 4.10 -0.30
CA ASN A 142 3.89 2.82 -0.96
C ASN A 142 4.16 1.73 0.10
N VAL A 143 3.31 0.71 0.19
CA VAL A 143 3.57 -0.45 1.03
C VAL A 143 4.63 -1.31 0.34
N SER A 144 5.87 -1.12 0.76
CA SER A 144 7.04 -1.84 0.31
C SER A 144 7.25 -3.12 1.14
N SER A 145 8.47 -3.51 1.40
CA SER A 145 8.85 -4.66 2.24
C SER A 145 10.32 -4.54 2.64
N ILE A 146 10.71 -5.17 3.74
CA ILE A 146 12.14 -5.39 4.04
C ILE A 146 12.84 -6.18 2.92
N SER A 147 12.10 -6.94 2.13
CA SER A 147 12.62 -7.68 0.95
C SER A 147 13.29 -6.76 -0.08
N ALA A 148 12.92 -5.48 -0.12
CA ALA A 148 13.50 -4.47 -1.02
C ALA A 148 15.00 -4.24 -0.82
N PHE A 149 15.50 -4.45 0.39
CA PHE A 149 16.90 -4.16 0.74
C PHE A 149 17.63 -5.33 1.44
N THR A 150 16.90 -6.33 1.92
CA THR A 150 17.51 -7.57 2.43
C THR A 150 17.77 -8.61 1.34
N GLY A 151 17.08 -8.49 0.19
CA GLY A 151 17.13 -9.48 -0.87
C GLY A 151 16.53 -10.84 -0.48
N SER A 152 15.80 -10.91 0.64
CA SER A 152 15.12 -12.10 1.13
C SER A 152 13.60 -11.91 1.10
N GLY A 153 12.88 -12.84 0.49
CA GLY A 153 11.43 -12.70 0.31
C GLY A 153 10.76 -13.94 -0.24
N SER A 154 9.57 -13.79 -0.78
CA SER A 154 8.80 -14.87 -1.39
C SER A 154 9.43 -15.41 -2.67
N ASN A 155 10.15 -14.56 -3.41
CA ASN A 155 10.96 -14.87 -4.60
C ASN A 155 11.82 -13.67 -5.00
N ILE A 156 12.72 -13.86 -5.98
CA ILE A 156 13.64 -12.82 -6.48
C ILE A 156 12.87 -11.65 -7.14
N ALA A 157 11.83 -11.94 -7.95
CA ALA A 157 11.05 -10.91 -8.63
C ALA A 157 10.34 -9.97 -7.65
N TYR A 158 9.84 -10.50 -6.53
CA TYR A 158 9.23 -9.69 -5.48
C TYR A 158 10.25 -8.77 -4.81
N CYS A 159 11.45 -9.28 -4.50
CA CYS A 159 12.53 -8.45 -3.95
C CYS A 159 12.90 -7.32 -4.92
N ALA A 160 13.09 -7.63 -6.20
CA ALA A 160 13.40 -6.66 -7.25
C ALA A 160 12.29 -5.61 -7.41
N ALA A 161 11.01 -6.04 -7.43
CA ALA A 161 9.87 -5.14 -7.55
C ALA A 161 9.75 -4.17 -6.36
N LYS A 162 10.00 -4.65 -5.13
CA LYS A 162 9.96 -3.79 -3.94
C LYS A 162 11.16 -2.84 -3.86
N ALA A 163 12.33 -3.25 -4.35
CA ALA A 163 13.48 -2.35 -4.51
C ALA A 163 13.21 -1.26 -5.56
N ALA A 164 12.58 -1.63 -6.69
CA ALA A 164 12.14 -0.67 -7.70
C ALA A 164 11.11 0.33 -7.12
N LEU A 165 10.18 -0.12 -6.30
CA LEU A 165 9.18 0.72 -5.63
C LEU A 165 9.84 1.72 -4.67
N ASP A 166 10.86 1.29 -3.90
CA ASP A 166 11.61 2.17 -3.00
C ASP A 166 12.35 3.27 -3.79
N THR A 167 13.04 2.91 -4.86
CA THR A 167 13.74 3.86 -5.73
C THR A 167 12.78 4.83 -6.41
N MET A 168 11.64 4.32 -6.92
CA MET A 168 10.59 5.14 -7.52
C MET A 168 10.03 6.16 -6.52
N THR A 169 9.86 5.79 -5.26
CA THR A 169 9.44 6.68 -4.18
C THR A 169 10.38 7.86 -4.01
N ILE A 170 11.69 7.62 -4.03
CA ILE A 170 12.73 8.68 -3.93
C ILE A 170 12.63 9.62 -5.15
N SER A 171 12.51 9.06 -6.35
CA SER A 171 12.45 9.82 -7.60
C SER A 171 11.21 10.71 -7.66
N LEU A 172 10.04 10.18 -7.27
CA LEU A 172 8.79 10.92 -7.23
C LEU A 172 8.80 12.02 -6.14
N ALA A 173 9.40 11.75 -4.98
CA ALA A 173 9.56 12.74 -3.92
C ALA A 173 10.37 13.96 -4.39
N ARG A 174 11.44 13.74 -5.14
CA ARG A 174 12.25 14.81 -5.73
C ARG A 174 11.49 15.61 -6.80
N ALA A 175 10.68 14.93 -7.60
CA ALA A 175 10.00 15.53 -8.74
C ALA A 175 8.75 16.34 -8.36
N PHE A 176 8.05 15.94 -7.29
CA PHE A 176 6.73 16.49 -6.96
C PHE A 176 6.64 17.19 -5.60
N GLY A 177 7.72 17.23 -4.83
CA GLY A 177 7.79 18.10 -3.66
C GLY A 177 7.77 19.57 -4.04
N PRO A 178 7.21 20.48 -3.20
CA PRO A 178 6.60 20.22 -1.91
C PRO A 178 5.12 19.79 -1.95
N ALA A 179 4.45 19.82 -3.10
CA ALA A 179 3.02 19.60 -3.24
C ALA A 179 2.58 18.16 -2.86
N VAL A 180 3.45 17.18 -3.12
CA VAL A 180 3.17 15.76 -2.85
C VAL A 180 4.39 15.11 -2.19
N ARG A 181 4.20 14.55 -1.01
CA ARG A 181 5.20 13.74 -0.30
C ARG A 181 5.07 12.28 -0.67
N PHE A 182 6.18 11.56 -0.73
CA PHE A 182 6.23 10.13 -1.06
C PHE A 182 7.04 9.38 0.00
N LEU A 183 6.45 8.34 0.56
CA LEU A 183 7.09 7.50 1.59
C LEU A 183 6.86 6.01 1.29
N CYS A 184 7.80 5.17 1.70
CA CYS A 184 7.61 3.74 1.79
C CYS A 184 7.36 3.32 3.24
N ILE A 185 6.45 2.38 3.45
CA ILE A 185 6.40 1.58 4.67
C ILE A 185 6.91 0.19 4.31
N SER A 186 7.93 -0.27 5.01
CA SER A 186 8.62 -1.54 4.72
C SER A 186 8.41 -2.53 5.87
N PRO A 187 7.30 -3.30 5.87
CA PRO A 187 7.07 -4.30 6.89
C PRO A 187 7.92 -5.56 6.68
N ALA A 188 8.11 -6.31 7.76
CA ALA A 188 8.49 -7.73 7.70
C ALA A 188 7.31 -8.59 7.25
N ALA A 189 7.36 -9.89 7.52
CA ALA A 189 6.23 -10.78 7.27
C ALA A 189 5.05 -10.43 8.17
N VAL A 190 3.96 -9.96 7.56
CA VAL A 190 2.71 -9.57 8.24
C VAL A 190 1.73 -10.74 8.24
N ASP A 191 0.96 -10.87 9.29
CA ASP A 191 -0.08 -11.89 9.43
C ASP A 191 -1.28 -11.58 8.53
N THR A 192 -1.17 -11.98 7.27
CA THR A 192 -2.19 -11.81 6.23
C THR A 192 -2.18 -13.01 5.29
N GLY A 193 -3.20 -13.13 4.43
CA GLY A 193 -3.24 -14.11 3.34
C GLY A 193 -2.41 -13.75 2.11
N PHE A 194 -1.53 -12.76 2.17
CA PHE A 194 -0.79 -12.25 1.00
C PHE A 194 0.17 -13.27 0.39
N VAL A 195 0.86 -14.05 1.20
CA VAL A 195 1.73 -15.14 0.72
C VAL A 195 1.01 -16.45 0.95
N GLU A 196 0.54 -17.04 -0.14
CA GLU A 196 -0.17 -18.32 -0.11
C GLU A 196 0.69 -19.43 0.53
N GLY A 197 0.05 -20.28 1.35
CA GLY A 197 0.70 -21.38 2.05
C GLY A 197 1.61 -20.98 3.23
N ARG A 198 1.69 -19.69 3.60
CA ARG A 198 2.41 -19.27 4.81
C ARG A 198 1.55 -19.54 6.04
N SER A 199 2.04 -20.37 6.93
CA SER A 199 1.35 -20.69 8.19
C SER A 199 1.64 -19.65 9.29
N ARG A 200 0.72 -19.54 10.27
CA ARG A 200 0.95 -18.72 11.46
C ARG A 200 2.15 -19.20 12.27
N ALA A 201 2.37 -20.53 12.37
CA ALA A 201 3.53 -21.10 13.04
C ALA A 201 4.86 -20.66 12.41
N GLU A 202 4.93 -20.51 11.06
CA GLU A 202 6.12 -19.94 10.40
C GLU A 202 6.35 -18.48 10.81
N LEU A 203 5.29 -17.69 10.95
CA LEU A 203 5.38 -16.29 11.41
C LEU A 203 5.86 -16.22 12.85
N GLU A 204 5.30 -17.04 13.74
CA GLU A 204 5.70 -17.12 15.16
C GLU A 204 7.17 -17.53 15.30
N LYS A 205 7.60 -18.55 14.57
CA LYS A 205 9.00 -18.98 14.57
C LYS A 205 9.96 -17.88 14.14
N LYS A 206 9.59 -17.11 13.10
CA LYS A 206 10.42 -15.99 12.63
C LYS A 206 10.42 -14.82 13.59
N SER A 207 9.25 -14.44 14.11
CA SER A 207 9.13 -13.31 15.03
C SER A 207 9.83 -13.56 16.36
N ALA A 208 9.84 -14.79 16.85
CA ALA A 208 10.58 -15.16 18.07
C ALA A 208 12.09 -14.93 17.97
N GLN A 209 12.63 -14.79 16.76
CA GLN A 209 14.05 -14.50 16.52
C GLN A 209 14.33 -12.98 16.35
N THR A 210 13.30 -12.16 16.39
CA THR A 210 13.45 -10.70 16.28
C THR A 210 13.58 -10.06 17.66
N PRO A 211 14.23 -8.88 17.76
CA PRO A 211 14.37 -8.16 19.02
C PRO A 211 13.06 -7.90 19.76
N LEU A 212 11.95 -7.63 19.05
CA LEU A 212 10.66 -7.41 19.69
C LEU A 212 9.86 -8.69 19.97
N GLY A 213 10.24 -9.84 19.44
CA GLY A 213 9.66 -11.15 19.71
C GLY A 213 8.17 -11.28 19.33
N ARG A 214 7.65 -10.40 18.46
CA ARG A 214 6.22 -10.40 18.09
C ARG A 214 6.00 -10.32 16.58
N ILE A 215 4.89 -10.92 16.12
CA ILE A 215 4.46 -10.83 14.72
C ILE A 215 4.02 -9.40 14.42
N VAL A 216 4.44 -8.88 13.26
CA VAL A 216 3.91 -7.62 12.73
C VAL A 216 2.48 -7.84 12.25
N THR A 217 1.57 -7.01 12.72
CA THR A 217 0.16 -7.05 12.35
C THR A 217 -0.17 -6.04 11.25
N PRO A 218 -1.30 -6.19 10.53
CA PRO A 218 -1.80 -5.18 9.62
C PRO A 218 -1.98 -3.81 10.30
N ASP A 219 -2.40 -3.78 11.56
CA ASP A 219 -2.61 -2.55 12.32
C ASP A 219 -1.28 -1.84 12.65
N ASP A 220 -0.19 -2.57 12.93
CA ASP A 220 1.13 -1.95 13.11
C ASP A 220 1.55 -1.18 11.86
N VAL A 221 1.25 -1.73 10.67
CA VAL A 221 1.55 -1.08 9.37
C VAL A 221 0.62 0.11 9.14
N ALA A 222 -0.67 -0.03 9.44
CA ALA A 222 -1.67 1.03 9.29
C ALA A 222 -1.36 2.24 10.20
N LEU A 223 -0.92 2.00 11.43
CA LEU A 223 -0.48 3.06 12.35
C LEU A 223 0.76 3.81 11.83
N ALA A 224 1.69 3.12 11.18
CA ALA A 224 2.82 3.78 10.53
C ALA A 224 2.37 4.65 9.34
N VAL A 225 1.41 4.19 8.53
CA VAL A 225 0.78 4.99 7.46
C VAL A 225 0.10 6.22 8.05
N LEU A 226 -0.65 6.04 9.13
CA LEU A 226 -1.32 7.13 9.82
C LEU A 226 -0.32 8.16 10.37
N ALA A 227 0.77 7.72 10.98
CA ALA A 227 1.84 8.61 11.45
C ALA A 227 2.47 9.42 10.30
N CYS A 228 2.65 8.84 9.12
CA CYS A 228 3.10 9.57 7.92
C CYS A 228 2.13 10.66 7.50
N ALA A 229 0.83 10.42 7.64
CA ALA A 229 -0.21 11.37 7.27
C ALA A 229 -0.38 12.50 8.29
N THR A 230 -0.19 12.23 9.58
CA THR A 230 -0.50 13.16 10.68
C THR A 230 0.72 13.80 11.32
N HIS A 231 1.78 13.05 11.57
CA HIS A 231 2.93 13.48 12.40
C HIS A 231 4.22 13.72 11.62
N LEU A 232 4.54 12.87 10.63
CA LEU A 232 5.82 12.91 9.93
C LEU A 232 5.79 13.88 8.73
N LYS A 233 5.42 15.12 8.96
CA LYS A 233 5.18 16.13 7.91
C LYS A 233 6.41 16.55 7.12
N THR A 234 7.60 16.40 7.67
CA THR A 234 8.88 16.72 7.02
C THR A 234 9.55 15.50 6.37
N ALA A 235 8.96 14.30 6.50
CA ALA A 235 9.49 13.10 5.89
C ALA A 235 8.99 12.95 4.44
N THR A 236 9.90 12.74 3.51
CA THR A 236 9.64 12.39 2.11
C THR A 236 10.84 11.70 1.48
N GLY A 237 10.63 10.88 0.45
CA GLY A 237 11.71 10.17 -0.26
C GLY A 237 12.44 9.13 0.58
N THR A 238 11.83 8.61 1.63
CA THR A 238 12.46 7.65 2.54
C THR A 238 11.52 6.48 2.86
N ARG A 239 12.06 5.51 3.59
CA ARG A 239 11.33 4.34 4.08
C ARG A 239 11.24 4.34 5.61
N ILE A 240 10.11 3.85 6.11
CA ILE A 240 9.88 3.56 7.53
C ILE A 240 9.76 2.06 7.65
N VAL A 241 10.62 1.46 8.44
CA VAL A 241 10.67 0.00 8.63
C VAL A 241 9.78 -0.39 9.81
N VAL A 242 8.92 -1.41 9.60
CA VAL A 242 7.99 -1.95 10.59
C VAL A 242 8.20 -3.46 10.63
N ASP A 243 9.26 -3.91 11.33
CA ASP A 243 9.73 -5.30 11.22
C ASP A 243 10.07 -5.97 12.55
N GLY A 244 9.88 -5.28 13.68
CA GLY A 244 10.25 -5.79 15.00
C GLY A 244 11.76 -5.99 15.19
N GLY A 245 12.59 -5.41 14.32
CA GLY A 245 14.04 -5.60 14.30
C GLY A 245 14.49 -6.81 13.49
N HIS A 246 13.65 -7.34 12.60
CA HIS A 246 13.93 -8.55 11.80
C HIS A 246 15.20 -8.44 10.93
N GLN A 247 15.59 -7.23 10.53
CA GLN A 247 16.77 -6.99 9.70
C GLN A 247 18.08 -6.90 10.49
N LEU A 248 18.01 -6.88 11.81
CA LEU A 248 19.17 -6.81 12.70
C LEU A 248 19.72 -8.20 12.98
#